data_89ef65327e083ea82459f0cbdc157354
#
_entry.id   89ef65327e083ea82459f0cbdc157354
#
_cell.length_a   1.000
_cell.length_b   1.000
_cell.length_c   1.000
_cell.angle_alpha   90.00
_cell.angle_beta   90.00
_cell.angle_gamma   90.00
#
_symmetry.space_group_name_H-M   'P 1'
#
loop_
_entity.id
_entity.type
_entity.pdbx_description
1 polymer ?
#
loop_
_entity_poly.entity_id
_entity_poly.type
_entity_poly.pdbx_seq_one_letter_code
_entity_poly.pdbx_strand_id
1 'polypeptide(L)'
;FLVRLSERMEPEEVPYGPWYEEHRAKPEELERQRKQSLTWENFSGGEESACVFSIAVPVFRTPAKFLCEMIESVRSQSFPFWELCLANADPEDREVAEILERYCREDRRIRVKNLKENKGISENTNAALAMARGEFVGLLDHDDLLAPDALYEMAARLEKDGGIDVFYTDEDKVTTDLSEHFQPHLKPDFNLDLLRSNNYICHFFVVRREIAERIG
;
A
#
# COMPACT_ATOMS: atom_id res chain seq x y z
N PHE A 1 -7.88 14.56 -8.25
CA PHE A 1 -8.21 15.54 -7.20
C PHE A 1 -6.96 16.35 -6.78
N LEU A 2 -5.81 15.72 -6.67
CA LEU A 2 -4.54 16.39 -6.30
C LEU A 2 -4.00 17.36 -7.39
N VAL A 3 -4.18 17.06 -8.67
CA VAL A 3 -3.78 17.94 -9.76
C VAL A 3 -4.46 19.33 -9.67
N ARG A 4 -5.74 19.39 -9.29
CA ARG A 4 -6.45 20.66 -9.07
C ARG A 4 -5.98 21.43 -7.84
N LEU A 5 -5.34 20.79 -6.89
CA LEU A 5 -4.81 21.42 -5.68
C LEU A 5 -3.41 22.00 -5.92
N SER A 6 -2.57 21.34 -6.72
CA SER A 6 -1.27 21.89 -7.12
C SER A 6 -1.37 23.19 -7.91
N GLU A 7 -2.45 23.38 -8.71
CA GLU A 7 -2.72 24.63 -9.43
C GLU A 7 -3.18 25.78 -8.51
N ARG A 8 -3.54 25.50 -7.24
CA ARG A 8 -4.05 26.51 -6.28
C ARG A 8 -3.10 26.81 -5.13
N MET A 9 -2.03 26.05 -4.99
CA MET A 9 -1.03 26.28 -3.94
C MET A 9 0.14 27.09 -4.52
N GLU A 10 0.21 28.35 -4.16
CA GLU A 10 1.49 29.04 -4.19
C GLU A 10 2.35 28.42 -3.06
N PRO A 11 3.58 27.94 -3.35
CA PRO A 11 4.38 27.13 -2.40
C PRO A 11 4.71 27.79 -1.06
N GLU A 12 4.44 29.08 -0.90
CA GLU A 12 4.80 29.87 0.28
C GLU A 12 3.63 30.11 1.26
N GLU A 13 2.36 29.79 0.89
CA GLU A 13 1.21 30.24 1.70
C GLU A 13 0.63 29.20 2.65
N VAL A 14 0.77 27.89 2.37
CA VAL A 14 0.25 26.84 3.26
C VAL A 14 1.33 25.80 3.52
N PRO A 15 1.86 25.68 4.77
CA PRO A 15 2.76 24.60 5.13
C PRO A 15 2.08 23.24 4.88
N TYR A 16 2.82 22.28 4.31
CA TYR A 16 2.25 20.98 3.90
C TYR A 16 1.61 20.22 5.08
N GLY A 17 2.23 20.18 6.24
CA GLY A 17 1.68 19.47 7.39
C GLY A 17 0.26 19.92 7.77
N PRO A 18 0.00 21.22 8.00
CA PRO A 18 -1.34 21.75 8.21
C PRO A 18 -2.31 21.46 7.06
N TRP A 19 -1.85 21.57 5.82
CA TRP A 19 -2.65 21.23 4.65
C TRP A 19 -3.04 19.74 4.66
N TYR A 20 -2.09 18.84 4.93
CA TYR A 20 -2.34 17.40 5.04
C TYR A 20 -3.39 17.10 6.11
N GLU A 21 -3.24 17.68 7.30
CA GLU A 21 -4.20 17.51 8.40
C GLU A 21 -5.62 17.99 8.06
N GLU A 22 -5.77 18.98 7.22
CA GLU A 22 -7.08 19.45 6.76
C GLU A 22 -7.71 18.49 5.72
N HIS A 23 -6.87 17.90 4.83
CA HIS A 23 -7.34 17.17 3.65
C HIS A 23 -7.31 15.64 3.79
N ARG A 24 -6.60 15.09 4.78
CA ARG A 24 -6.63 13.64 5.02
C ARG A 24 -8.02 13.14 5.36
N ALA A 25 -8.33 11.91 4.97
CA ALA A 25 -9.61 11.28 5.31
C ALA A 25 -9.84 11.26 6.82
N LYS A 26 -11.01 11.73 7.25
CA LYS A 26 -11.43 11.74 8.66
C LYS A 26 -12.09 10.41 9.04
N PRO A 27 -12.18 10.06 10.32
CA PRO A 27 -12.77 8.78 10.78
C PRO A 27 -14.17 8.51 10.20
N GLU A 28 -15.01 9.53 10.13
CA GLU A 28 -16.37 9.41 9.57
C GLU A 28 -16.36 9.11 8.08
N GLU A 29 -15.40 9.68 7.36
CA GLU A 29 -15.19 9.43 5.93
C GLU A 29 -14.72 8.00 5.71
N LEU A 30 -13.73 7.53 6.47
CA LEU A 30 -13.21 6.16 6.39
C LEU A 30 -14.30 5.12 6.67
N GLU A 31 -15.17 5.39 7.65
CA GLU A 31 -16.31 4.51 7.95
C GLU A 31 -17.35 4.52 6.80
N ARG A 32 -17.60 5.67 6.19
CA ARG A 32 -18.45 5.79 5.00
C ARG A 32 -17.90 5.01 3.83
N GLN A 33 -16.60 5.16 3.55
CA GLN A 33 -15.88 4.43 2.49
C GLN A 33 -15.96 2.93 2.70
N ARG A 34 -15.77 2.45 3.93
CA ARG A 34 -15.88 1.02 4.28
C ARG A 34 -17.26 0.48 3.99
N LYS A 35 -18.31 1.18 4.41
CA LYS A 35 -19.69 0.77 4.14
C LYS A 35 -20.00 0.76 2.65
N GLN A 36 -19.53 1.77 1.92
CA GLN A 36 -19.72 1.87 0.48
C GLN A 36 -19.04 0.72 -0.26
N SER A 37 -17.79 0.39 0.09
CA SER A 37 -17.03 -0.70 -0.53
C SER A 37 -17.76 -2.05 -0.46
N LEU A 38 -18.49 -2.30 0.63
CA LEU A 38 -19.25 -3.53 0.81
C LEU A 38 -20.49 -3.62 -0.11
N THR A 39 -20.89 -2.52 -0.73
CA THR A 39 -22.03 -2.47 -1.67
C THR A 39 -21.63 -2.62 -3.14
N TRP A 40 -20.33 -2.60 -3.43
CA TRP A 40 -19.83 -2.70 -4.80
C TRP A 40 -19.88 -4.15 -5.31
N GLU A 41 -20.76 -4.41 -6.28
CA GLU A 41 -21.00 -5.75 -6.84
C GLU A 41 -19.74 -6.35 -7.49
N ASN A 42 -18.90 -5.51 -8.11
CA ASN A 42 -17.66 -5.92 -8.76
C ASN A 42 -16.65 -6.58 -7.79
N PHE A 43 -16.73 -6.26 -6.49
CA PHE A 43 -15.80 -6.76 -5.48
C PHE A 43 -16.47 -7.68 -4.45
N SER A 44 -17.80 -7.59 -4.29
CA SER A 44 -18.55 -8.34 -3.27
C SER A 44 -19.11 -9.68 -3.78
N GLY A 45 -18.63 -10.20 -4.88
CA GLY A 45 -19.15 -11.38 -5.60
C GLY A 45 -19.26 -12.67 -4.80
N GLY A 46 -19.99 -12.66 -3.70
CA GLY A 46 -20.63 -13.83 -3.06
C GLY A 46 -19.72 -14.84 -2.37
N GLU A 47 -18.42 -14.78 -2.48
CA GLU A 47 -17.48 -15.64 -1.74
C GLU A 47 -16.79 -14.86 -0.61
N GLU A 48 -16.70 -15.48 0.57
CA GLU A 48 -16.06 -14.92 1.81
C GLU A 48 -14.58 -14.54 1.64
N SER A 49 -14.00 -14.64 0.46
CA SER A 49 -12.58 -14.43 0.17
C SER A 49 -12.29 -13.56 -1.05
N ALA A 50 -13.18 -12.66 -1.45
CA ALA A 50 -12.84 -11.69 -2.49
C ALA A 50 -11.61 -10.90 -2.06
N CYS A 51 -10.49 -11.10 -2.75
CA CYS A 51 -9.26 -10.34 -2.58
C CYS A 51 -9.01 -9.56 -3.87
N VAL A 52 -9.00 -8.23 -3.76
CA VAL A 52 -8.73 -7.35 -4.89
C VAL A 52 -7.26 -6.96 -4.91
N PHE A 53 -6.71 -6.57 -3.76
CA PHE A 53 -5.33 -6.12 -3.64
C PHE A 53 -4.51 -7.07 -2.77
N SER A 54 -3.39 -7.57 -3.30
CA SER A 54 -2.34 -8.22 -2.53
C SER A 54 -1.21 -7.22 -2.30
N ILE A 55 -0.88 -6.94 -1.05
CA ILE A 55 0.24 -6.08 -0.69
C ILE A 55 1.45 -6.95 -0.44
N ALA A 56 2.48 -6.83 -1.27
CA ALA A 56 3.70 -7.63 -1.19
C ALA A 56 4.80 -6.85 -0.48
N VAL A 57 5.32 -7.41 0.61
CA VAL A 57 6.31 -6.76 1.48
C VAL A 57 7.49 -7.71 1.74
N PRO A 58 8.70 -7.37 1.31
CA PRO A 58 9.92 -8.05 1.75
C PRO A 58 10.31 -7.54 3.13
N VAL A 59 10.50 -8.45 4.10
CA VAL A 59 10.90 -8.10 5.48
C VAL A 59 12.32 -8.58 5.73
N PHE A 60 13.23 -7.66 6.07
CA PHE A 60 14.60 -7.97 6.41
C PHE A 60 15.20 -6.91 7.33
N ARG A 61 15.67 -7.33 8.53
CA ARG A 61 16.26 -6.43 9.54
C ARG A 61 15.41 -5.22 9.88
N THR A 62 14.10 -5.43 9.95
CA THR A 62 13.12 -4.37 10.17
C THR A 62 13.01 -4.07 11.67
N PRO A 63 13.15 -2.81 12.10
CA PRO A 63 12.83 -2.44 13.48
C PRO A 63 11.38 -2.79 13.80
N ALA A 64 11.16 -3.46 14.94
CA ALA A 64 9.86 -3.95 15.39
C ALA A 64 8.76 -2.89 15.35
N LYS A 65 9.09 -1.64 15.72
CA LYS A 65 8.18 -0.50 15.68
C LYS A 65 7.66 -0.26 14.26
N PHE A 66 8.55 -0.12 13.28
CA PHE A 66 8.16 0.19 11.90
C PHE A 66 7.39 -0.96 11.25
N LEU A 67 7.79 -2.21 11.52
CA LEU A 67 7.04 -3.38 11.06
C LEU A 67 5.59 -3.37 11.57
N CYS A 68 5.39 -3.07 12.87
CA CYS A 68 4.06 -2.98 13.45
C CYS A 68 3.25 -1.82 12.83
N GLU A 69 3.85 -0.65 12.68
CA GLU A 69 3.21 0.52 12.09
C GLU A 69 2.80 0.27 10.62
N MET A 70 3.69 -0.34 9.82
CA MET A 70 3.38 -0.76 8.45
C MET A 70 2.19 -1.71 8.41
N ILE A 71 2.20 -2.79 9.21
CA ILE A 71 1.10 -3.76 9.25
C ILE A 71 -0.22 -3.10 9.67
N GLU A 72 -0.20 -2.23 10.68
CA GLU A 72 -1.40 -1.52 11.13
C GLU A 72 -1.90 -0.52 10.08
N SER A 73 -1.03 0.11 9.29
CA SER A 73 -1.45 0.98 8.18
C SER A 73 -2.26 0.21 7.12
N VAL A 74 -1.87 -1.04 6.83
CA VAL A 74 -2.63 -1.92 5.92
C VAL A 74 -3.92 -2.42 6.58
N ARG A 75 -3.89 -2.81 7.87
CA ARG A 75 -5.08 -3.26 8.60
C ARG A 75 -6.16 -2.18 8.73
N SER A 76 -5.73 -0.91 8.81
CA SER A 76 -6.63 0.24 8.95
C SER A 76 -7.29 0.69 7.65
N GLN A 77 -6.95 0.09 6.51
CA GLN A 77 -7.53 0.47 5.22
C GLN A 77 -9.07 0.45 5.24
N SER A 78 -9.67 1.50 4.70
CA SER A 78 -11.14 1.62 4.61
C SER A 78 -11.74 0.65 3.58
N PHE A 79 -10.97 0.22 2.57
CA PHE A 79 -11.35 -0.84 1.64
C PHE A 79 -10.98 -2.21 2.21
N PRO A 80 -11.92 -3.16 2.40
CA PRO A 80 -11.67 -4.39 3.16
C PRO A 80 -11.10 -5.57 2.36
N PHE A 81 -11.14 -5.54 1.01
CA PHE A 81 -10.84 -6.69 0.15
C PHE A 81 -9.35 -6.74 -0.25
N TRP A 82 -8.49 -6.90 0.74
CA TRP A 82 -7.03 -7.00 0.57
C TRP A 82 -6.45 -8.19 1.33
N GLU A 83 -5.24 -8.58 0.95
CA GLU A 83 -4.37 -9.44 1.73
C GLU A 83 -2.97 -8.82 1.85
N LEU A 84 -2.24 -9.17 2.91
CA LEU A 84 -0.86 -8.76 3.15
C LEU A 84 0.05 -9.97 3.07
N CYS A 85 0.97 -9.96 2.10
CA CYS A 85 1.92 -11.03 1.81
C CYS A 85 3.32 -10.63 2.27
N LEU A 86 3.79 -11.18 3.39
CA LEU A 86 5.07 -10.84 4.02
C LEU A 86 6.10 -11.94 3.75
N ALA A 87 7.21 -11.61 3.09
CA ALA A 87 8.34 -12.52 2.90
C ALA A 87 9.43 -12.21 3.92
N ASN A 88 9.49 -12.97 5.01
CA ASN A 88 10.48 -12.79 6.07
C ASN A 88 11.81 -13.42 5.67
N ALA A 89 12.81 -12.60 5.38
CA ALA A 89 14.15 -13.00 4.97
C ALA A 89 15.16 -13.03 6.14
N ASP A 90 14.71 -12.81 7.37
CA ASP A 90 15.48 -12.93 8.61
C ASP A 90 14.68 -13.71 9.69
N PRO A 91 14.38 -15.00 9.46
CA PRO A 91 13.55 -15.78 10.38
C PRO A 91 14.24 -16.08 11.72
N GLU A 92 15.55 -15.80 11.84
CA GLU A 92 16.32 -15.95 13.08
C GLU A 92 16.10 -14.75 14.04
N ASP A 93 15.60 -13.63 13.54
CA ASP A 93 15.16 -12.51 14.38
C ASP A 93 13.86 -12.89 15.10
N ARG A 94 14.00 -13.24 16.38
CA ARG A 94 12.88 -13.72 17.20
C ARG A 94 11.80 -12.68 17.42
N GLU A 95 12.17 -11.41 17.59
CA GLU A 95 11.22 -10.34 17.81
C GLU A 95 10.33 -10.13 16.58
N VAL A 96 10.94 -10.06 15.40
CA VAL A 96 10.23 -9.97 14.12
C VAL A 96 9.36 -11.21 13.90
N ALA A 97 9.88 -12.41 14.15
CA ALA A 97 9.12 -13.66 13.97
C ALA A 97 7.87 -13.71 14.87
N GLU A 98 7.99 -13.35 16.15
CA GLU A 98 6.88 -13.29 17.10
C GLU A 98 5.80 -12.26 16.70
N ILE A 99 6.23 -11.09 16.21
CA ILE A 99 5.33 -10.06 15.67
C ILE A 99 4.53 -10.62 14.50
N LEU A 100 5.21 -11.18 13.51
CA LEU A 100 4.58 -11.72 12.31
C LEU A 100 3.60 -12.86 12.64
N GLU A 101 3.97 -13.78 13.52
CA GLU A 101 3.10 -14.85 13.98
C GLU A 101 1.85 -14.33 14.72
N ARG A 102 2.01 -13.31 15.55
CA ARG A 102 0.89 -12.67 16.24
C ARG A 102 -0.11 -12.10 15.23
N TYR A 103 0.35 -11.30 14.26
CA TYR A 103 -0.52 -10.69 13.27
C TYR A 103 -1.21 -11.72 12.35
N CYS A 104 -0.53 -12.80 11.98
CA CYS A 104 -1.16 -13.90 11.24
C CYS A 104 -2.28 -14.59 12.03
N ARG A 105 -2.18 -14.69 13.37
CA ARG A 105 -3.25 -15.23 14.23
C ARG A 105 -4.42 -14.27 14.40
N GLU A 106 -4.13 -12.95 14.42
CA GLU A 106 -5.15 -11.92 14.63
C GLU A 106 -5.97 -11.63 13.37
N ASP A 107 -5.34 -11.69 12.19
CA ASP A 107 -5.99 -11.36 10.92
C ASP A 107 -5.63 -12.38 9.83
N ARG A 108 -6.63 -13.16 9.38
CA ARG A 108 -6.47 -14.19 8.34
C ARG A 108 -6.05 -13.67 6.97
N ARG A 109 -6.16 -12.36 6.74
CA ARG A 109 -5.69 -11.70 5.51
C ARG A 109 -4.19 -11.50 5.48
N ILE A 110 -3.51 -11.66 6.62
CA ILE A 110 -2.05 -11.54 6.74
C ILE A 110 -1.42 -12.92 6.60
N ARG A 111 -0.48 -13.02 5.67
CA ARG A 111 0.21 -14.27 5.32
C ARG A 111 1.71 -14.05 5.35
N VAL A 112 2.43 -14.96 5.98
CA VAL A 112 3.89 -14.90 6.12
C VAL A 112 4.54 -16.11 5.48
N LYS A 113 5.64 -15.88 4.78
CA LYS A 113 6.54 -16.91 4.29
C LYS A 113 7.95 -16.65 4.83
N ASN A 114 8.43 -17.52 5.71
CA ASN A 114 9.81 -17.50 6.15
C ASN A 114 10.71 -18.02 5.04
N LEU A 115 11.71 -17.23 4.64
CA LEU A 115 12.71 -17.59 3.64
C LEU A 115 13.89 -18.26 4.35
N LYS A 116 14.57 -19.17 3.65
CA LYS A 116 15.75 -19.87 4.20
C LYS A 116 16.97 -18.95 4.30
N GLU A 117 17.05 -17.94 3.44
CA GLU A 117 18.15 -17.00 3.32
C GLU A 117 17.64 -15.69 2.70
N ASN A 118 18.33 -14.60 2.99
CA ASN A 118 18.12 -13.32 2.30
C ASN A 118 18.84 -13.35 0.95
N LYS A 119 18.08 -13.27 -0.14
CA LYS A 119 18.60 -13.20 -1.52
C LYS A 119 18.57 -11.79 -2.11
N GLY A 120 18.33 -10.79 -1.30
CA GLY A 120 18.20 -9.40 -1.72
C GLY A 120 16.75 -9.02 -2.04
N ILE A 121 16.56 -7.72 -2.24
CA ILE A 121 15.20 -7.13 -2.30
C ILE A 121 14.34 -7.76 -3.40
N SER A 122 14.87 -7.94 -4.60
CA SER A 122 14.10 -8.46 -5.74
C SER A 122 13.59 -9.88 -5.50
N GLU A 123 14.47 -10.80 -5.04
CA GLU A 123 14.08 -12.18 -4.78
C GLU A 123 13.13 -12.31 -3.57
N ASN A 124 13.32 -11.48 -2.55
CA ASN A 124 12.44 -11.46 -1.39
C ASN A 124 11.06 -10.88 -1.78
N THR A 125 11.02 -9.83 -2.62
CA THR A 125 9.76 -9.30 -3.18
C THR A 125 9.07 -10.34 -4.05
N ASN A 126 9.79 -11.04 -4.93
CA ASN A 126 9.23 -12.13 -5.74
C ASN A 126 8.64 -13.24 -4.85
N ALA A 127 9.27 -13.53 -3.71
CA ALA A 127 8.74 -14.51 -2.76
C ALA A 127 7.44 -14.06 -2.09
N ALA A 128 7.25 -12.75 -1.86
CA ALA A 128 6.00 -12.16 -1.39
C ALA A 128 4.93 -12.16 -2.51
N LEU A 129 5.32 -11.75 -3.72
CA LEU A 129 4.45 -11.79 -4.92
C LEU A 129 3.91 -13.18 -5.22
N ALA A 130 4.73 -14.22 -5.06
CA ALA A 130 4.32 -15.61 -5.26
C ALA A 130 3.23 -16.10 -4.29
N MET A 131 2.92 -15.36 -3.23
CA MET A 131 1.80 -15.61 -2.34
C MET A 131 0.51 -14.89 -2.77
N ALA A 132 0.61 -13.88 -3.64
CA ALA A 132 -0.49 -13.03 -4.03
C ALA A 132 -1.64 -13.80 -4.71
N ARG A 133 -2.89 -13.46 -4.32
CA ARG A 133 -4.13 -14.00 -4.87
C ARG A 133 -5.03 -12.92 -5.45
N GLY A 134 -4.80 -11.67 -5.05
CA GLY A 134 -5.56 -10.53 -5.50
C GLY A 134 -5.44 -10.30 -7.00
N GLU A 135 -6.37 -9.58 -7.55
CA GLU A 135 -6.35 -9.16 -8.94
C GLU A 135 -5.20 -8.18 -9.22
N PHE A 136 -4.89 -7.36 -8.24
CA PHE A 136 -3.79 -6.40 -8.26
C PHE A 136 -2.76 -6.69 -7.18
N VAL A 137 -1.51 -6.34 -7.46
CA VAL A 137 -0.40 -6.46 -6.51
C VAL A 137 0.22 -5.09 -6.29
N GLY A 138 0.31 -4.68 -5.03
CA GLY A 138 1.01 -3.46 -4.59
C GLY A 138 2.34 -3.80 -3.94
N LEU A 139 3.39 -3.05 -4.27
CA LEU A 139 4.72 -3.18 -3.70
C LEU A 139 4.89 -2.16 -2.58
N LEU A 140 5.07 -2.64 -1.35
CA LEU A 140 5.25 -1.79 -0.18
C LEU A 140 6.51 -2.20 0.58
N ASP A 141 7.27 -1.22 1.05
CA ASP A 141 8.45 -1.46 1.88
C ASP A 141 8.03 -1.70 3.35
N HIS A 142 8.86 -2.43 4.08
CA HIS A 142 8.54 -2.89 5.44
C HIS A 142 8.56 -1.78 6.51
N ASP A 143 8.96 -0.59 6.16
CA ASP A 143 9.07 0.61 7.00
C ASP A 143 8.24 1.79 6.48
N ASP A 144 7.45 1.57 5.41
CA ASP A 144 6.52 2.55 4.86
C ASP A 144 5.08 2.37 5.36
N LEU A 145 4.27 3.40 5.18
CA LEU A 145 2.87 3.43 5.60
C LEU A 145 1.95 3.72 4.42
N LEU A 146 0.78 3.08 4.40
CA LEU A 146 -0.29 3.46 3.50
C LEU A 146 -1.25 4.43 4.17
N ALA A 147 -1.65 5.50 3.47
CA ALA A 147 -2.78 6.32 3.89
C ALA A 147 -4.03 5.43 4.07
N PRO A 148 -4.88 5.67 5.07
CA PRO A 148 -5.95 4.74 5.45
C PRO A 148 -7.04 4.54 4.39
N ASP A 149 -7.09 5.39 3.37
CA ASP A 149 -8.00 5.32 2.23
C ASP A 149 -7.31 4.98 0.89
N ALA A 150 -6.02 4.67 0.90
CA ALA A 150 -5.26 4.42 -0.33
C ALA A 150 -5.90 3.33 -1.22
N LEU A 151 -6.26 2.19 -0.65
CA LEU A 151 -6.88 1.10 -1.41
C LEU A 151 -8.33 1.43 -1.83
N TYR A 152 -9.05 2.23 -1.03
CA TYR A 152 -10.38 2.68 -1.40
C TYR A 152 -10.35 3.59 -2.63
N GLU A 153 -9.43 4.53 -2.69
CA GLU A 153 -9.29 5.45 -3.81
C GLU A 153 -8.96 4.72 -5.12
N MET A 154 -8.16 3.65 -5.07
CA MET A 154 -7.91 2.79 -6.22
C MET A 154 -9.15 1.99 -6.60
N ALA A 155 -9.80 1.36 -5.64
CA ALA A 155 -11.02 0.57 -5.87
C ALA A 155 -12.16 1.41 -6.43
N ALA A 156 -12.32 2.65 -5.97
CA ALA A 156 -13.32 3.59 -6.49
C ALA A 156 -13.08 3.99 -7.96
N ARG A 157 -11.83 3.90 -8.42
CA ARG A 157 -11.50 4.08 -9.85
C ARG A 157 -11.77 2.82 -10.65
N LEU A 158 -11.46 1.64 -10.11
CA LEU A 158 -11.77 0.36 -10.74
C LEU A 158 -13.29 0.15 -10.90
N GLU A 159 -14.09 0.60 -9.93
CA GLU A 159 -15.55 0.55 -10.01
C GLU A 159 -16.09 1.36 -11.20
N LYS A 160 -15.40 2.43 -11.59
CA LYS A 160 -15.77 3.29 -12.73
C LYS A 160 -15.15 2.81 -14.05
N ASP A 161 -13.95 2.27 -14.00
CA ASP A 161 -13.18 1.83 -15.18
C ASP A 161 -12.38 0.57 -14.82
N GLY A 162 -12.93 -0.58 -15.15
CA GLY A 162 -12.29 -1.89 -14.94
C GLY A 162 -11.10 -2.16 -15.87
N GLY A 163 -10.81 -1.27 -16.84
CA GLY A 163 -9.70 -1.40 -17.78
C GLY A 163 -8.35 -0.90 -17.27
N ILE A 164 -8.26 -0.50 -16.00
CA ILE A 164 -7.02 -0.02 -15.41
C ILE A 164 -6.08 -1.19 -15.11
N ASP A 165 -4.83 -1.09 -15.57
CA ASP A 165 -3.79 -2.10 -15.34
C ASP A 165 -2.78 -1.71 -14.29
N VAL A 166 -2.56 -0.40 -14.08
CA VAL A 166 -1.52 0.14 -13.20
C VAL A 166 -2.03 1.35 -12.43
N PHE A 167 -1.70 1.41 -11.15
CA PHE A 167 -1.84 2.61 -10.32
C PHE A 167 -0.48 3.01 -9.75
N TYR A 168 -0.32 4.27 -9.50
CA TYR A 168 0.68 4.83 -8.62
C TYR A 168 0.11 6.03 -7.88
N THR A 169 0.63 6.30 -6.69
CA THR A 169 0.13 7.36 -5.84
C THR A 169 1.17 8.44 -5.63
N ASP A 170 0.73 9.61 -5.21
CA ASP A 170 1.60 10.56 -4.54
C ASP A 170 2.12 9.97 -3.22
N GLU A 171 3.22 10.52 -2.72
CA GLU A 171 3.82 10.12 -1.46
C GLU A 171 4.32 11.36 -0.70
N ASP A 172 4.49 11.22 0.58
CA ASP A 172 5.16 12.20 1.45
C ASP A 172 6.09 11.49 2.44
N LYS A 173 6.71 12.25 3.30
CA LYS A 173 7.47 11.72 4.42
C LYS A 173 6.78 12.04 5.73
N VAL A 174 6.90 11.14 6.68
CA VAL A 174 6.40 11.33 8.04
C VAL A 174 7.53 11.14 9.05
N THR A 175 7.50 11.90 10.14
CA THR A 175 8.46 11.73 11.24
C THR A 175 8.29 10.38 11.91
N THR A 176 9.34 9.85 12.53
CA THR A 176 9.32 8.51 13.17
C THR A 176 8.33 8.38 14.34
N ASP A 177 7.82 9.47 14.87
CA ASP A 177 6.74 9.53 15.87
C ASP A 177 5.36 9.80 15.25
N LEU A 178 5.29 9.85 13.91
CA LEU A 178 4.09 10.10 13.09
C LEU A 178 3.41 11.45 13.37
N SER A 179 4.14 12.42 13.93
CA SER A 179 3.56 13.71 14.35
C SER A 179 3.55 14.76 13.24
N GLU A 180 4.40 14.64 12.22
CA GLU A 180 4.53 15.65 11.18
C GLU A 180 4.70 15.02 9.80
N HIS A 181 3.90 15.47 8.83
CA HIS A 181 4.01 15.15 7.41
C HIS A 181 4.76 16.26 6.67
N PHE A 182 5.73 15.90 5.81
CA PHE A 182 6.60 16.84 5.14
C PHE A 182 7.11 16.32 3.79
N GLN A 183 7.70 17.18 2.99
CA GLN A 183 8.31 16.85 1.68
C GLN A 183 7.40 16.01 0.76
N PRO A 184 6.19 16.51 0.42
CA PRO A 184 5.34 15.80 -0.51
C PRO A 184 6.00 15.64 -1.88
N HIS A 185 5.84 14.46 -2.47
CA HIS A 185 6.19 14.16 -3.85
C HIS A 185 4.90 13.96 -4.65
N LEU A 186 4.39 15.06 -5.19
CA LEU A 186 3.21 15.08 -6.05
C LEU A 186 3.63 14.70 -7.46
N LYS A 187 3.08 13.61 -7.97
CA LYS A 187 3.49 13.00 -9.24
C LYS A 187 2.62 13.49 -10.39
N PRO A 188 3.21 13.76 -11.57
CA PRO A 188 2.44 14.08 -12.76
C PRO A 188 1.67 12.87 -13.25
N ASP A 189 0.76 13.09 -14.20
CA ASP A 189 0.22 12.00 -15.03
C ASP A 189 1.35 11.21 -15.69
N PHE A 190 1.04 9.98 -16.13
CA PHE A 190 2.05 9.07 -16.69
C PHE A 190 2.88 9.76 -17.78
N ASN A 191 4.18 9.77 -17.57
CA ASN A 191 5.17 10.34 -18.47
C ASN A 191 6.31 9.36 -18.73
N LEU A 192 6.34 8.80 -19.95
CA LEU A 192 7.31 7.79 -20.33
C LEU A 192 8.75 8.30 -20.33
N ASP A 193 8.99 9.55 -20.74
CA ASP A 193 10.33 10.12 -20.80
C ASP A 193 10.87 10.39 -19.40
N LEU A 194 9.99 10.82 -18.48
CA LEU A 194 10.33 10.96 -17.06
C LEU A 194 10.65 9.61 -16.44
N LEU A 195 9.85 8.56 -16.72
CA LEU A 195 10.10 7.21 -16.20
C LEU A 195 11.42 6.60 -16.73
N ARG A 196 11.80 6.91 -17.97
CA ARG A 196 13.07 6.46 -18.56
C ARG A 196 14.29 7.16 -17.95
N SER A 197 14.12 8.37 -17.44
CA SER A 197 15.20 9.15 -16.86
C SER A 197 15.34 9.01 -15.35
N ASN A 198 14.25 8.65 -14.67
CA ASN A 198 14.21 8.55 -13.21
C ASN A 198 13.00 7.69 -12.78
N ASN A 199 13.14 6.97 -11.66
CA ASN A 199 12.02 6.24 -11.04
C ASN A 199 11.14 7.20 -10.24
N TYR A 200 10.34 8.04 -10.93
CA TYR A 200 9.46 9.00 -10.27
C TYR A 200 8.21 8.34 -9.65
N ILE A 201 7.87 7.13 -10.08
CA ILE A 201 6.71 6.39 -9.55
C ILE A 201 6.96 5.94 -8.11
N CYS A 202 8.13 5.39 -7.81
CA CYS A 202 8.62 4.92 -6.52
C CYS A 202 7.54 4.20 -5.69
N HIS A 203 6.87 4.87 -4.76
CA HIS A 203 5.81 4.34 -3.90
C HIS A 203 4.51 5.14 -4.11
N PHE A 204 3.33 4.57 -3.99
CA PHE A 204 2.98 3.19 -3.91
C PHE A 204 2.62 2.71 -5.32
N PHE A 205 3.30 1.69 -5.81
CA PHE A 205 3.07 1.12 -7.15
C PHE A 205 2.19 -0.11 -7.05
N VAL A 206 1.11 -0.13 -7.84
CA VAL A 206 0.16 -1.25 -7.89
C VAL A 206 -0.07 -1.64 -9.35
N VAL A 207 0.02 -2.93 -9.64
CA VAL A 207 -0.12 -3.45 -11.00
C VAL A 207 -1.04 -4.67 -11.02
N ARG A 208 -1.74 -4.89 -12.13
CA ARG A 208 -2.53 -6.10 -12.34
C ARG A 208 -1.63 -7.32 -12.24
N ARG A 209 -1.99 -8.29 -11.37
CA ARG A 209 -1.14 -9.45 -11.02
C ARG A 209 -0.69 -10.24 -12.25
N GLU A 210 -1.58 -10.50 -13.22
CA GLU A 210 -1.23 -11.23 -14.45
C GLU A 210 -0.14 -10.53 -15.28
N ILE A 211 -0.06 -9.20 -15.24
CA ILE A 211 1.01 -8.43 -15.88
C ILE A 211 2.31 -8.64 -15.13
N ALA A 212 2.31 -8.51 -13.80
CA ALA A 212 3.48 -8.77 -12.98
C ALA A 212 4.04 -10.19 -13.20
N GLU A 213 3.18 -11.20 -13.20
CA GLU A 213 3.57 -12.61 -13.44
C GLU A 213 4.16 -12.84 -14.85
N ARG A 214 3.72 -12.07 -15.84
CA ARG A 214 4.20 -12.20 -17.23
C ARG A 214 5.56 -11.54 -17.48
N ILE A 215 5.84 -10.44 -16.80
CA ILE A 215 7.07 -9.69 -17.01
C ILE A 215 8.23 -10.12 -16.09
N GLY A 216 7.95 -10.79 -14.97
CA GLY A 216 8.92 -11.35 -14.02
C GLY A 216 9.36 -10.39 -12.95
#